data_fd0a48a9db8ed1da1fcffd12c72b0c4f
#
_entry.id   fd0a48a9db8ed1da1fcffd12c72b0c4f
#
_cell.length_a   1.000
_cell.length_b   1.000
_cell.length_c   1.000
_cell.angle_alpha   90.00
_cell.angle_beta   90.00
_cell.angle_gamma   90.00
#
_symmetry.space_group_name_H-M   'P 1'
#
loop_
_entity.id
_entity.type
_entity.pdbx_description
1 polymer ?
#
loop_
_entity_poly.entity_id
_entity_poly.type
_entity_poly.pdbx_seq_one_letter_code
_entity_poly.pdbx_strand_id
1 'polypeptide(L)'
;ANCYVVRSPGWYRIPLVYGNAVKNGVTNEDAYNPNINFVYSTDTFVRHDDQPITAPCIADNGIMADAATMVWNDANADFVAVNPVLSTYTATIDGADKSLQYIVFEMPKGNIKQGNAVIAVRSGTTTLWSWHIWVTDEDLTPIGVTNYMDEVNYMMPVNLGWNSTGACTLTSYYKRSCMVEITQAASGHSR
;
A
#
# COMPACT_ATOMS: atom_id res chain seq x y z
N ALA A 1 1.91 -1.33 -6.39
CA ALA A 1 3.16 -1.38 -5.64
C ALA A 1 2.98 -2.24 -4.41
N ASN A 2 4.02 -2.94 -4.02
CA ASN A 2 4.04 -3.68 -2.78
C ASN A 2 4.77 -2.91 -1.66
N CYS A 3 5.16 -1.66 -1.92
CA CYS A 3 5.77 -0.77 -0.95
C CYS A 3 4.98 0.52 -0.84
N TYR A 4 4.63 0.88 0.38
CA TYR A 4 3.92 2.10 0.72
C TYR A 4 4.77 2.97 1.62
N VAL A 5 4.99 4.22 1.18
CA VAL A 5 5.74 5.20 1.96
C VAL A 5 4.81 5.89 2.94
N VAL A 6 5.18 5.87 4.22
CA VAL A 6 4.47 6.55 5.30
C VAL A 6 5.32 7.71 5.80
N ARG A 7 4.76 8.91 5.83
CA ARG A 7 5.48 10.14 6.17
C ARG A 7 4.83 10.95 7.30
N SER A 8 3.76 10.44 7.89
CA SER A 8 3.05 11.14 8.96
C SER A 8 2.29 10.18 9.85
N PRO A 9 2.02 10.53 11.10
CA PRO A 9 1.08 9.80 11.92
C PRO A 9 -0.32 9.81 11.31
N GLY A 10 -1.09 8.79 11.61
CA GLY A 10 -2.49 8.69 11.17
C GLY A 10 -2.94 7.26 10.94
N TRP A 11 -4.19 7.14 10.53
CA TRP A 11 -4.77 5.86 10.10
C TRP A 11 -4.52 5.64 8.62
N TYR A 12 -4.10 4.43 8.30
CA TYR A 12 -3.81 3.98 6.94
C TYR A 12 -4.63 2.76 6.61
N ARG A 13 -5.03 2.66 5.35
CA ARG A 13 -5.69 1.45 4.83
C ARG A 13 -5.12 1.09 3.47
N ILE A 14 -4.83 -0.19 3.30
CA ILE A 14 -4.30 -0.76 2.06
C ILE A 14 -5.32 -1.76 1.53
N PRO A 15 -5.82 -1.58 0.31
CA PRO A 15 -6.76 -2.52 -0.29
C PRO A 15 -6.06 -3.86 -0.56
N LEU A 16 -6.80 -4.96 -0.43
CA LEU A 16 -6.30 -6.30 -0.73
C LEU A 16 -6.30 -6.53 -2.24
N VAL A 17 -5.40 -5.84 -2.92
CA VAL A 17 -5.14 -5.99 -4.36
C VAL A 17 -3.69 -6.36 -4.61
N TYR A 18 -3.43 -7.08 -5.69
CA TYR A 18 -2.06 -7.44 -6.06
C TYR A 18 -1.31 -6.25 -6.65
N GLY A 19 -0.23 -5.85 -6.00
CA GLY A 19 0.64 -4.77 -6.49
C GLY A 19 -0.12 -3.50 -6.90
N ASN A 20 0.03 -3.11 -8.16
CA ASN A 20 -0.70 -2.00 -8.81
C ASN A 20 -1.90 -2.47 -9.64
N ALA A 21 -2.46 -3.63 -9.34
CA ALA A 21 -3.55 -4.22 -10.12
C ALA A 21 -4.83 -3.37 -10.17
N VAL A 22 -4.98 -2.43 -9.23
CA VAL A 22 -5.95 -1.33 -9.33
C VAL A 22 -5.21 -0.01 -9.21
N LYS A 23 -5.35 0.86 -10.19
CA LYS A 23 -4.74 2.18 -10.24
C LYS A 23 -5.82 3.25 -10.48
N ASN A 24 -5.97 4.16 -9.51
CA ASN A 24 -6.98 5.21 -9.57
C ASN A 24 -8.42 4.70 -9.81
N GLY A 25 -8.79 3.58 -9.19
CA GLY A 25 -10.09 2.97 -9.34
C GLY A 25 -10.31 2.21 -10.65
N VAL A 26 -9.27 2.00 -11.44
CA VAL A 26 -9.33 1.24 -12.71
C VAL A 26 -8.42 0.03 -12.62
N THR A 27 -8.88 -1.09 -13.12
CA THR A 27 -8.10 -2.33 -13.25
C THR A 27 -6.90 -2.09 -14.17
N ASN A 28 -5.73 -2.50 -13.68
CA ASN A 28 -4.46 -2.45 -14.41
C ASN A 28 -3.96 -3.89 -14.61
N GLU A 29 -4.38 -4.50 -15.69
CA GLU A 29 -4.09 -5.91 -15.97
C GLU A 29 -2.60 -6.19 -16.14
N ASP A 30 -1.84 -5.27 -16.71
CA ASP A 30 -0.40 -5.40 -16.88
C ASP A 30 0.38 -5.57 -15.56
N ALA A 31 -0.23 -5.22 -14.43
CA ALA A 31 0.40 -5.35 -13.13
C ALA A 31 0.34 -6.78 -12.54
N TYR A 32 -0.51 -7.65 -13.04
CA TYR A 32 -0.65 -9.03 -12.56
C TYR A 32 -0.71 -10.08 -13.68
N ASN A 33 -1.14 -9.67 -14.86
CA ASN A 33 -1.14 -10.48 -16.07
C ASN A 33 -0.46 -9.68 -17.20
N PRO A 34 0.86 -9.48 -17.14
CA PRO A 34 1.58 -8.70 -18.13
C PRO A 34 1.36 -9.34 -19.50
N ASN A 35 0.78 -8.54 -20.42
CA ASN A 35 0.51 -8.98 -21.77
C ASN A 35 1.86 -9.22 -22.46
N ILE A 36 2.14 -10.48 -22.72
CA ILE A 36 3.46 -11.02 -22.97
C ILE A 36 3.87 -10.74 -24.41
N ASN A 37 4.11 -9.48 -24.71
CA ASN A 37 4.92 -9.10 -25.83
C ASN A 37 6.44 -9.11 -25.49
N PHE A 38 6.79 -9.59 -24.31
CA PHE A 38 8.18 -9.85 -23.95
C PHE A 38 8.59 -11.25 -24.45
N VAL A 39 9.45 -11.26 -25.44
CA VAL A 39 9.93 -12.43 -26.22
C VAL A 39 10.56 -13.53 -25.35
N TYR A 40 10.70 -13.35 -24.04
CA TYR A 40 11.48 -14.22 -23.16
C TYR A 40 10.76 -14.80 -21.94
N SER A 41 9.52 -14.46 -21.67
CA SER A 41 8.75 -15.07 -20.57
C SER A 41 7.29 -15.21 -20.94
N THR A 42 6.76 -16.39 -20.74
CA THR A 42 5.33 -16.72 -20.83
C THR A 42 4.68 -16.75 -19.45
N ASP A 43 5.42 -16.39 -18.40
CA ASP A 43 5.00 -16.57 -17.03
C ASP A 43 4.19 -15.36 -16.57
N THR A 44 2.98 -15.60 -16.13
CA THR A 44 2.16 -14.63 -15.39
C THR A 44 2.65 -14.54 -13.94
N PHE A 45 2.34 -13.45 -13.25
CA PHE A 45 2.56 -13.42 -11.81
C PHE A 45 1.68 -14.47 -11.11
N VAL A 46 2.25 -15.11 -10.10
CA VAL A 46 1.59 -16.19 -9.36
C VAL A 46 1.28 -15.76 -7.93
N ARG A 47 0.28 -16.43 -7.35
CA ARG A 47 -0.10 -16.30 -5.95
C ARG A 47 0.86 -17.10 -5.05
N HIS A 48 0.57 -17.09 -3.75
CA HIS A 48 1.31 -17.87 -2.73
C HIS A 48 1.27 -19.40 -2.93
N ASP A 49 0.33 -19.90 -3.73
CA ASP A 49 0.11 -21.31 -4.05
C ASP A 49 0.53 -21.66 -5.49
N ASP A 50 1.38 -20.85 -6.09
CA ASP A 50 1.90 -20.99 -7.46
C ASP A 50 0.83 -20.97 -8.55
N GLN A 51 -0.41 -20.58 -8.22
CA GLN A 51 -1.46 -20.43 -9.22
C GLN A 51 -1.42 -19.01 -9.85
N PRO A 52 -1.75 -18.88 -11.14
CA PRO A 52 -1.81 -17.58 -11.80
C PRO A 52 -2.75 -16.61 -11.09
N ILE A 53 -2.35 -15.33 -11.07
CA ILE A 53 -3.24 -14.25 -10.65
C ILE A 53 -4.14 -13.93 -11.84
N THR A 54 -5.46 -14.11 -11.67
CA THR A 54 -6.46 -13.94 -12.75
C THR A 54 -7.33 -12.69 -12.56
N ALA A 55 -7.28 -12.08 -11.39
CA ALA A 55 -8.07 -10.90 -11.06
C ALA A 55 -7.29 -9.95 -10.14
N PRO A 56 -7.58 -8.63 -10.17
CA PRO A 56 -6.82 -7.64 -9.41
C PRO A 56 -6.96 -7.80 -7.90
N CYS A 57 -8.12 -8.20 -7.39
CA CYS A 57 -8.37 -8.33 -5.97
C CYS A 57 -8.07 -9.76 -5.49
N ILE A 58 -7.48 -9.88 -4.31
CA ILE A 58 -7.13 -11.18 -3.71
C ILE A 58 -8.38 -12.08 -3.59
N ALA A 59 -9.50 -11.52 -3.10
CA ALA A 59 -10.73 -12.27 -2.93
C ALA A 59 -11.33 -12.82 -4.24
N ASP A 60 -11.14 -12.12 -5.35
CA ASP A 60 -11.64 -12.54 -6.67
C ASP A 60 -10.92 -13.76 -7.24
N ASN A 61 -9.76 -14.10 -6.67
CA ASN A 61 -9.02 -15.31 -7.00
C ASN A 61 -9.43 -16.50 -6.09
N GLY A 62 -10.58 -16.42 -5.43
CA GLY A 62 -11.11 -17.47 -4.56
C GLY A 62 -10.41 -17.57 -3.20
N ILE A 63 -9.70 -16.54 -2.78
CA ILE A 63 -8.89 -16.53 -1.55
C ILE A 63 -9.44 -15.46 -0.60
N MET A 64 -9.94 -15.90 0.56
CA MET A 64 -10.42 -14.99 1.59
C MET A 64 -9.41 -14.86 2.72
N ALA A 65 -9.02 -13.62 3.02
CA ALA A 65 -8.23 -13.33 4.20
C ALA A 65 -9.12 -13.33 5.44
N ASP A 66 -8.64 -13.93 6.53
CA ASP A 66 -9.28 -13.95 7.84
C ASP A 66 -8.50 -13.18 8.91
N ALA A 67 -7.23 -12.87 8.66
CA ALA A 67 -6.39 -12.13 9.57
C ALA A 67 -5.40 -11.21 8.85
N ALA A 68 -5.02 -10.12 9.50
CA ALA A 68 -3.87 -9.30 9.16
C ALA A 68 -2.82 -9.40 10.27
N THR A 69 -1.55 -9.34 9.93
CA THR A 69 -0.46 -9.50 10.88
C THR A 69 0.76 -8.68 10.46
N MET A 70 1.55 -8.26 11.44
CA MET A 70 2.92 -7.83 11.20
C MET A 70 3.80 -9.07 11.08
N VAL A 71 4.55 -9.16 10.00
CA VAL A 71 5.49 -10.25 9.76
C VAL A 71 6.86 -9.92 10.32
N TRP A 72 7.32 -8.68 10.09
CA TRP A 72 8.64 -8.22 10.45
C TRP A 72 8.72 -6.70 10.51
N ASN A 73 9.63 -6.15 11.31
CA ASN A 73 10.06 -4.75 11.27
C ASN A 73 11.52 -4.62 11.71
N ASP A 74 12.20 -3.57 11.25
CA ASP A 74 13.61 -3.27 11.57
C ASP A 74 13.76 -2.28 12.73
N ALA A 75 12.69 -1.65 13.13
CA ALA A 75 12.66 -0.71 14.23
C ALA A 75 11.90 -1.35 15.39
N ASN A 76 12.40 -1.34 16.59
CA ASN A 76 11.79 -1.86 17.81
C ASN A 76 10.26 -1.97 17.78
N ALA A 77 9.67 -2.77 18.66
CA ALA A 77 8.25 -3.13 18.72
C ALA A 77 7.21 -1.97 18.56
N ASP A 78 7.66 -0.73 18.64
CA ASP A 78 6.86 0.49 18.55
C ASP A 78 6.71 1.04 17.13
N PHE A 79 7.28 0.40 16.12
CA PHE A 79 7.35 0.94 14.77
C PHE A 79 5.98 1.02 14.08
N VAL A 80 5.21 -0.04 14.18
CA VAL A 80 3.79 -0.08 13.85
C VAL A 80 3.07 -0.45 15.13
N ALA A 81 2.74 0.54 15.92
CA ALA A 81 2.29 0.33 17.30
C ALA A 81 0.94 -0.35 17.40
N VAL A 82 0.27 -0.57 16.29
CA VAL A 82 -1.03 -1.23 16.27
C VAL A 82 -0.96 -2.44 15.36
N ASN A 83 -1.35 -3.57 15.88
CA ASN A 83 -1.54 -4.75 15.06
C ASN A 83 -2.45 -4.42 13.88
N PRO A 84 -2.03 -4.65 12.64
CA PRO A 84 -2.89 -4.44 11.48
C PRO A 84 -4.12 -5.32 11.61
N VAL A 85 -5.27 -4.77 11.25
CA VAL A 85 -6.56 -5.48 11.28
C VAL A 85 -7.18 -5.49 9.90
N LEU A 86 -8.06 -6.46 9.65
CA LEU A 86 -8.89 -6.49 8.46
C LEU A 86 -10.16 -5.67 8.68
N SER A 87 -10.53 -4.92 7.67
CA SER A 87 -11.80 -4.22 7.59
C SER A 87 -12.33 -4.24 6.17
N THR A 88 -13.62 -4.08 6.01
CA THR A 88 -14.27 -4.09 4.70
C THR A 88 -14.85 -2.72 4.41
N TYR A 89 -14.60 -2.21 3.22
CA TYR A 89 -15.11 -0.93 2.74
C TYR A 89 -15.62 -1.09 1.31
N THR A 90 -16.53 -0.21 0.92
CA THR A 90 -16.92 -0.08 -0.48
C THR A 90 -15.82 0.67 -1.23
N ALA A 91 -15.41 0.12 -2.37
CA ALA A 91 -14.49 0.73 -3.31
C ALA A 91 -15.14 0.74 -4.70
N THR A 92 -14.95 1.82 -5.45
CA THR A 92 -15.38 1.87 -6.84
C THR A 92 -14.23 1.41 -7.72
N ILE A 93 -14.42 0.32 -8.46
CA ILE A 93 -13.44 -0.24 -9.40
C ILE A 93 -14.15 -0.39 -10.75
N ASP A 94 -13.55 0.14 -11.81
CA ASP A 94 -14.09 0.16 -13.17
C ASP A 94 -15.52 0.74 -13.24
N GLY A 95 -15.80 1.74 -12.40
CA GLY A 95 -17.09 2.41 -12.31
C GLY A 95 -18.17 1.63 -11.54
N ALA A 96 -17.86 0.48 -10.96
CA ALA A 96 -18.78 -0.31 -10.16
C ALA A 96 -18.36 -0.36 -8.68
N ASP A 97 -19.34 -0.24 -7.79
CA ASP A 97 -19.11 -0.36 -6.36
C ASP A 97 -18.91 -1.83 -5.97
N LYS A 98 -17.86 -2.07 -5.22
CA LYS A 98 -17.43 -3.38 -4.77
C LYS A 98 -17.09 -3.38 -3.29
N SER A 99 -17.55 -4.38 -2.56
CA SER A 99 -17.12 -4.65 -1.19
C SER A 99 -15.70 -5.23 -1.23
N LEU A 100 -14.74 -4.54 -0.65
CA LEU A 100 -13.33 -4.91 -0.70
C LEU A 100 -12.73 -4.93 0.71
N GLN A 101 -11.93 -5.96 0.99
CA GLN A 101 -11.15 -6.02 2.22
C GLN A 101 -9.94 -5.10 2.16
N TYR A 102 -9.57 -4.57 3.31
CA TYR A 102 -8.40 -3.71 3.53
C TYR A 102 -7.64 -4.15 4.77
N ILE A 103 -6.32 -4.03 4.75
CA ILE A 103 -5.53 -3.93 5.97
C ILE A 103 -5.65 -2.50 6.47
N VAL A 104 -5.99 -2.35 7.74
CA VAL A 104 -6.06 -1.06 8.44
C VAL A 104 -5.07 -1.06 9.58
N PHE A 105 -4.27 -0.01 9.69
CA PHE A 105 -3.33 0.18 10.79
C PHE A 105 -3.19 1.65 11.16
N GLU A 106 -2.78 1.90 12.38
CA GLU A 106 -2.47 3.25 12.86
C GLU A 106 -0.96 3.44 12.94
N MET A 107 -0.51 4.62 12.57
CA MET A 107 0.81 5.12 12.88
C MET A 107 0.67 6.20 13.96
N PRO A 108 0.92 5.88 15.24
CA PRO A 108 0.68 6.81 16.33
C PRO A 108 1.71 7.92 16.36
N LYS A 109 1.27 9.12 16.72
CA LYS A 109 2.08 10.34 16.71
C LYS A 109 3.33 10.24 17.62
N GLY A 110 3.23 9.55 18.74
CA GLY A 110 4.34 9.43 19.71
C GLY A 110 5.41 8.43 19.32
N ASN A 111 5.12 7.51 18.39
CA ASN A 111 5.95 6.33 18.13
C ASN A 111 6.36 6.22 16.66
N ILE A 112 6.14 7.26 15.86
CA ILE A 112 6.57 7.23 14.46
C ILE A 112 8.10 7.36 14.39
N LYS A 113 8.74 6.36 13.79
CA LYS A 113 10.19 6.29 13.59
C LYS A 113 10.47 5.90 12.14
N GLN A 114 11.62 6.31 11.63
CA GLN A 114 12.10 5.82 10.34
C GLN A 114 12.39 4.32 10.42
N GLY A 115 12.09 3.61 9.34
CA GLY A 115 12.38 2.19 9.25
C GLY A 115 11.40 1.46 8.34
N ASN A 116 11.44 0.15 8.41
CA ASN A 116 10.72 -0.74 7.52
C ASN A 116 9.89 -1.75 8.31
N ALA A 117 8.73 -2.08 7.78
CA ALA A 117 7.92 -3.18 8.27
C ALA A 117 7.32 -3.96 7.10
N VAL A 118 7.05 -5.23 7.33
CA VAL A 118 6.25 -6.07 6.43
C VAL A 118 4.98 -6.48 7.16
N ILE A 119 3.86 -6.10 6.59
CA ILE A 119 2.53 -6.54 7.03
C ILE A 119 1.94 -7.49 6.01
N ALA A 120 1.14 -8.44 6.47
CA ALA A 120 0.58 -9.48 5.61
C ALA A 120 -0.88 -9.77 5.96
N VAL A 121 -1.58 -10.37 5.00
CA VAL A 121 -2.86 -11.03 5.23
C VAL A 121 -2.70 -12.53 5.20
N ARG A 122 -3.52 -13.21 5.99
CA ARG A 122 -3.51 -14.66 6.15
C ARG A 122 -4.88 -15.26 5.96
N SER A 123 -4.87 -16.56 5.65
CA SER A 123 -5.99 -17.47 5.85
C SER A 123 -5.49 -18.61 6.75
N GLY A 124 -5.97 -18.65 7.98
CA GLY A 124 -5.41 -19.51 9.02
C GLY A 124 -3.91 -19.21 9.25
N THR A 125 -3.06 -20.21 9.02
CA THR A 125 -1.59 -20.08 9.15
C THR A 125 -0.88 -19.66 7.86
N THR A 126 -1.58 -19.66 6.74
CA THR A 126 -1.00 -19.39 5.41
C THR A 126 -0.98 -17.90 5.12
N THR A 127 0.17 -17.36 4.78
CA THR A 127 0.31 -15.99 4.30
C THR A 127 -0.13 -15.93 2.84
N LEU A 128 -1.12 -15.09 2.54
CA LEU A 128 -1.68 -14.95 1.19
C LEU A 128 -0.92 -13.90 0.38
N TRP A 129 -0.61 -12.77 1.01
CA TRP A 129 0.12 -11.67 0.40
C TRP A 129 0.71 -10.77 1.47
N SER A 130 1.73 -9.97 1.11
CA SER A 130 2.39 -9.04 2.02
C SER A 130 2.71 -7.72 1.35
N TRP A 131 2.85 -6.67 2.17
CA TRP A 131 3.22 -5.33 1.75
C TRP A 131 4.34 -4.80 2.62
N HIS A 132 5.24 -4.09 1.99
CA HIS A 132 6.30 -3.34 2.65
C HIS A 132 5.77 -1.95 3.04
N ILE A 133 5.95 -1.59 4.29
CA ILE A 133 5.69 -0.26 4.82
C ILE A 133 7.04 0.39 5.09
N TRP A 134 7.29 1.48 4.41
CA TRP A 134 8.52 2.25 4.57
C TRP A 134 8.19 3.59 5.19
N VAL A 135 8.62 3.80 6.43
CA VAL A 135 8.50 5.08 7.13
C VAL A 135 9.78 5.86 6.95
N THR A 136 9.67 7.01 6.30
CA THR A 136 10.82 7.86 6.01
C THR A 136 10.42 9.32 5.87
N ASP A 137 11.33 10.23 6.21
CA ASP A 137 11.26 11.65 5.93
C ASP A 137 12.19 12.08 4.78
N GLU A 138 12.87 11.13 4.14
CA GLU A 138 13.71 11.39 2.98
C GLU A 138 12.94 12.07 1.84
N ASP A 139 13.59 12.99 1.17
CA ASP A 139 13.07 13.54 -0.07
C ASP A 139 13.21 12.51 -1.20
N LEU A 140 12.08 11.96 -1.62
CA LEU A 140 12.00 10.96 -2.69
C LEU A 140 11.72 11.61 -4.06
N THR A 141 11.99 12.90 -4.22
CA THR A 141 11.87 13.57 -5.52
C THR A 141 12.78 12.87 -6.53
N PRO A 142 12.24 12.35 -7.62
CA PRO A 142 13.03 11.61 -8.58
C PRO A 142 14.15 12.45 -9.19
N ILE A 143 15.32 11.86 -9.36
CA ILE A 143 16.47 12.46 -10.03
C ILE A 143 16.43 12.05 -11.50
N GLY A 144 16.42 13.05 -12.40
CA GLY A 144 16.52 12.82 -13.83
C GLY A 144 17.97 12.49 -14.22
N VAL A 145 18.18 11.38 -14.91
CA VAL A 145 19.47 10.95 -15.46
C VAL A 145 19.31 10.78 -16.98
N THR A 146 20.09 11.53 -17.74
CA THR A 146 20.09 11.43 -19.21
C THR A 146 20.96 10.25 -19.64
N ASN A 147 20.42 9.36 -20.44
CA ASN A 147 21.15 8.26 -21.03
C ASN A 147 21.93 8.68 -22.31
N TYR A 148 22.63 7.75 -22.93
CA TYR A 148 23.41 7.99 -24.12
C TYR A 148 22.57 8.28 -25.41
N MET A 149 21.26 8.08 -25.34
CA MET A 149 20.28 8.40 -26.40
C MET A 149 19.56 9.73 -26.15
N ASP A 150 20.05 10.56 -25.23
CA ASP A 150 19.44 11.81 -24.78
C ASP A 150 18.03 11.65 -24.15
N GLU A 151 17.68 10.45 -23.68
CA GLU A 151 16.45 10.20 -22.97
C GLU A 151 16.63 10.41 -21.47
N VAL A 152 15.68 11.10 -20.84
CA VAL A 152 15.69 11.31 -19.38
C VAL A 152 14.99 10.15 -18.69
N ASN A 153 15.75 9.41 -17.88
CA ASN A 153 15.23 8.38 -16.98
C ASN A 153 15.17 8.92 -15.56
N TYR A 154 14.09 8.63 -14.84
CA TYR A 154 13.91 9.08 -13.47
C TYR A 154 14.25 7.97 -12.49
N MET A 155 15.12 8.27 -11.55
CA MET A 155 15.59 7.35 -10.52
C MET A 155 15.23 7.85 -9.14
N MET A 156 15.00 6.94 -8.21
CA MET A 156 14.87 7.31 -6.79
C MET A 156 16.24 7.79 -6.27
N PRO A 157 16.26 8.84 -5.41
CA PRO A 157 17.51 9.37 -4.85
C PRO A 157 18.18 8.42 -3.86
N VAL A 158 17.42 7.49 -3.28
CA VAL A 158 17.88 6.49 -2.32
C VAL A 158 17.33 5.12 -2.66
N ASN A 159 17.95 4.06 -2.16
CA ASN A 159 17.43 2.70 -2.30
C ASN A 159 16.08 2.54 -1.61
N LEU A 160 15.22 1.68 -2.16
CA LEU A 160 13.95 1.33 -1.55
C LEU A 160 14.19 0.79 -0.12
N GLY A 161 13.48 1.36 0.85
CA GLY A 161 13.64 0.99 2.25
C GLY A 161 14.86 1.62 2.93
N TRP A 162 15.53 2.57 2.28
CA TRP A 162 16.65 3.28 2.91
C TRP A 162 16.25 3.88 4.24
N ASN A 163 17.12 3.70 5.23
CA ASN A 163 17.00 4.27 6.57
C ASN A 163 18.34 4.89 6.95
N SER A 164 18.35 6.18 7.22
CA SER A 164 19.54 6.86 7.73
C SER A 164 19.85 6.38 9.13
N THR A 165 20.89 5.59 9.27
CA THR A 165 21.52 5.07 10.48
C THR A 165 20.78 5.21 11.82
N GLY A 166 20.17 4.11 12.25
CA GLY A 166 19.57 3.98 13.58
C GLY A 166 18.13 4.43 13.63
N ALA A 167 17.36 3.88 14.56
CA ALA A 167 15.98 4.24 14.77
C ALA A 167 15.87 5.70 15.21
N CYS A 168 15.79 6.64 14.27
CA CYS A 168 15.52 8.03 14.60
C CYS A 168 14.02 8.31 14.53
N THR A 169 13.55 9.01 15.56
CA THR A 169 12.17 9.49 15.60
C THR A 169 12.00 10.57 14.53
N LEU A 170 10.93 10.48 13.74
CA LEU A 170 10.57 11.53 12.81
C LEU A 170 10.20 12.79 13.61
N THR A 171 10.95 13.84 13.41
CA THR A 171 10.71 15.15 14.07
C THR A 171 9.89 16.09 13.20
N SER A 172 9.83 15.82 11.89
CA SER A 172 9.08 16.61 10.92
C SER A 172 8.10 15.74 10.18
N TYR A 173 6.87 16.25 9.99
CA TYR A 173 5.82 15.54 9.27
C TYR A 173 5.41 16.35 8.05
N TYR A 174 5.13 15.66 6.95
CA TYR A 174 4.51 16.29 5.80
C TYR A 174 3.11 16.78 6.16
N LYS A 175 2.88 18.08 5.98
CA LYS A 175 1.54 18.65 6.15
C LYS A 175 0.63 18.11 5.04
N ARG A 176 -0.50 17.55 5.45
CA ARG A 176 -1.61 17.25 4.55
C ARG A 176 -2.76 18.18 4.86
N SER A 177 -3.35 18.74 3.82
CA SER A 177 -4.61 19.46 3.90
C SER A 177 -5.69 18.61 3.22
N CYS A 178 -6.86 18.54 3.84
CA CYS A 178 -8.05 18.00 3.22
C CYS A 178 -9.13 19.09 3.24
N MET A 179 -9.95 19.13 2.20
CA MET A 179 -11.16 19.94 2.22
C MET A 179 -12.27 19.07 2.81
N VAL A 180 -12.87 19.57 3.89
CA VAL A 180 -14.03 18.92 4.49
C VAL A 180 -15.24 19.75 4.13
N GLU A 181 -16.15 19.21 3.34
CA GLU A 181 -17.47 19.78 3.10
C GLU A 181 -18.44 19.22 4.14
N ILE A 182 -19.00 20.13 4.95
CA ILE A 182 -20.02 19.76 5.94
C ILE A 182 -21.36 20.27 5.41
N THR A 183 -22.20 19.34 4.97
CA THR A 183 -23.57 19.64 4.54
C THR A 183 -24.53 19.33 5.69
N GLN A 184 -25.20 20.33 6.20
CA GLN A 184 -26.28 20.15 7.17
C GLN A 184 -27.61 20.24 6.46
N ALA A 185 -28.39 19.18 6.52
CA ALA A 185 -29.78 19.23 6.04
C ALA A 185 -30.58 20.20 6.93
N ALA A 186 -31.38 21.05 6.31
CA ALA A 186 -32.25 21.95 7.05
C ALA A 186 -33.20 21.14 7.95
N SER A 187 -33.07 21.29 9.25
CA SER A 187 -34.04 20.74 10.19
C SER A 187 -35.31 21.59 10.12
N GLY A 188 -36.40 21.01 9.69
CA GLY A 188 -37.71 21.68 9.59
C GLY A 188 -38.32 22.01 10.98
N HIS A 189 -37.60 22.70 11.83
CA HIS A 189 -38.14 23.29 13.05
C HIS A 189 -38.58 24.72 12.72
N SER A 190 -39.84 24.85 12.37
CA SER A 190 -40.51 26.15 12.47
C SER A 190 -40.77 26.47 13.93
N ARG A 191 -40.35 27.63 14.38
CA ARG A 191 -40.84 28.22 15.63
C ARG A 191 -42.24 28.72 15.44
#